data_e523fc7ec98be5258b9bbf2172f4e175
#
_entry.id   e523fc7ec98be5258b9bbf2172f4e175
#
_cell.length_a   1.000
_cell.length_b   1.000
_cell.length_c   1.000
_cell.angle_alpha   90.00
_cell.angle_beta   90.00
_cell.angle_gamma   90.00
#
_symmetry.space_group_name_H-M   'P 1'
#
loop_
_entity.id
_entity.type
_entity.pdbx_description
1 polymer ?
#
loop_
_entity_poly.entity_id
_entity_poly.type
_entity_poly.pdbx_seq_one_letter_code
_entity_poly.pdbx_strand_id
1 'polypeptide(L)' 'MKLSEAKKALKQNFFDFVEIRKNPATINEYIVLLYGNDGKSFMLAYENDSVLSSPELEHLILMLKEIGFKKARIYF' A
#
# COMPACT_ATOMS: atom_id res chain seq x y z
N MET A 1 1.57 -5.09 -6.59
CA MET A 1 3.00 -4.95 -6.25
C MET A 1 3.26 -5.62 -4.91
N LYS A 2 4.23 -6.50 -4.87
CA LYS A 2 4.58 -7.23 -3.63
C LYS A 2 5.31 -6.32 -2.65
N LEU A 3 5.28 -6.68 -1.37
CA LEU A 3 5.95 -5.92 -0.31
C LEU A 3 7.44 -5.71 -0.62
N SER A 4 8.14 -6.76 -1.06
CA SER A 4 9.56 -6.67 -1.39
C SER A 4 9.81 -5.74 -2.58
N GLU A 5 8.93 -5.76 -3.57
CA GLU A 5 9.00 -4.89 -4.73
C GLU A 5 8.77 -3.43 -4.35
N ALA A 6 7.80 -3.19 -3.47
CA ALA A 6 7.50 -1.85 -2.97
C ALA A 6 8.68 -1.26 -2.20
N LYS A 7 9.32 -2.07 -1.36
CA LYS A 7 10.50 -1.66 -0.59
C LYS A 7 11.64 -1.25 -1.52
N LYS A 8 11.88 -2.03 -2.56
CA LYS A 8 12.92 -1.74 -3.55
C LYS A 8 12.59 -0.47 -4.35
N ALA A 9 11.34 -0.34 -4.79
CA ALA A 9 10.90 0.82 -5.56
C ALA A 9 10.98 2.12 -4.74
N LEU A 10 10.67 2.04 -3.45
CA LEU A 10 10.76 3.20 -2.56
C LEU A 10 12.19 3.72 -2.48
N LYS A 11 13.18 2.83 -2.42
CA LYS A 11 14.59 3.21 -2.40
C LYS A 11 15.02 3.93 -3.67
N GLN A 12 14.30 3.70 -4.77
CA GLN A 12 14.56 4.34 -6.06
C GLN A 12 13.71 5.60 -6.27
N ASN A 13 13.04 6.08 -5.23
CA ASN A 13 12.16 7.25 -5.28
C ASN A 13 11.08 7.15 -6.34
N PHE A 14 10.55 5.94 -6.54
CA PHE A 14 9.55 5.66 -7.56
C PHE A 14 8.16 6.21 -7.23
N PHE A 15 7.83 6.34 -5.95
CA PHE A 15 6.46 6.67 -5.53
C PHE A 15 6.24 8.16 -5.32
N ASP A 16 5.12 8.67 -5.85
CA ASP A 16 4.64 10.02 -5.56
C ASP A 16 3.92 10.07 -4.22
N PHE A 17 3.02 9.11 -3.99
CA PHE A 17 2.26 9.05 -2.74
C PHE A 17 1.63 7.67 -2.57
N VAL A 18 1.07 7.45 -1.39
CA VAL A 18 0.42 6.21 -0.98
C VAL A 18 -0.95 6.55 -0.41
N GLU A 19 -1.95 5.71 -0.69
CA GLU A 19 -3.29 5.85 -0.13
C GLU A 19 -3.74 4.56 0.54
N ILE A 20 -4.45 4.70 1.65
CA ILE A 20 -5.19 3.61 2.26
C ILE A 20 -6.65 3.88 1.96
N ARG A 21 -7.32 2.93 1.34
CA ARG A 21 -8.73 3.06 0.92
C ARG A 21 -9.52 1.86 1.36
N LYS A 22 -10.83 2.00 1.38
CA LYS A 22 -11.73 0.87 1.61
C LYS A 22 -11.59 -0.14 0.47
N ASN A 23 -11.57 -1.43 0.83
CA ASN A 23 -11.54 -2.50 -0.15
C ASN A 23 -12.92 -2.63 -0.79
N PRO A 24 -13.06 -2.43 -2.10
CA PRO A 24 -14.37 -2.54 -2.76
C PRO A 24 -14.90 -3.96 -2.80
N ALA A 25 -14.04 -4.96 -2.63
CA ALA A 25 -14.44 -6.37 -2.69
C ALA A 25 -14.78 -6.96 -1.31
N THR A 26 -14.35 -6.31 -0.22
CA THR A 26 -14.54 -6.85 1.13
C THR A 26 -14.99 -5.76 2.08
N ILE A 27 -16.20 -5.90 2.61
CA ILE A 27 -16.77 -4.93 3.56
C ILE A 27 -15.91 -4.85 4.82
N ASN A 28 -15.72 -3.62 5.33
CA ASN A 28 -14.99 -3.33 6.55
C ASN A 28 -13.49 -3.65 6.50
N GLU A 29 -12.92 -3.77 5.31
CA GLU A 29 -11.48 -3.89 5.15
C GLU A 29 -10.92 -2.75 4.33
N TYR A 30 -9.60 -2.54 4.47
CA TYR A 30 -8.86 -1.50 3.77
C TYR A 30 -7.74 -2.12 2.96
N ILE A 31 -7.40 -1.45 1.86
CA ILE A 31 -6.28 -1.81 1.01
C ILE A 31 -5.33 -0.63 0.86
N VAL A 32 -4.15 -0.90 0.33
CA VAL A 32 -3.14 0.13 0.10
C VAL A 32 -2.92 0.28 -1.41
N LEU A 33 -3.01 1.52 -1.89
CA LEU A 33 -2.69 1.88 -3.28
C LEU A 33 -1.41 2.70 -3.30
N LEU A 34 -0.49 2.27 -4.14
CA LEU A 34 0.81 2.92 -4.33
C LEU A 34 0.78 3.63 -5.68
N TYR A 35 1.07 4.92 -5.68
CA TYR A 35 1.07 5.71 -6.91
C TYR A 35 2.50 6.03 -7.32
N GLY A 36 2.90 5.49 -8.47
CA GLY A 36 4.22 5.71 -9.02
C GLY A 36 4.36 7.02 -9.76
N ASN A 37 5.58 7.48 -9.91
CA ASN A 37 5.87 8.72 -10.65
C ASN A 37 5.71 8.54 -12.17
N ASP A 38 5.42 7.33 -12.63
CA ASP A 38 5.11 7.01 -14.03
C ASP A 38 3.61 7.16 -14.34
N GLY A 39 2.81 7.62 -13.36
CA GLY A 39 1.36 7.77 -13.51
C GLY A 39 0.55 6.51 -13.29
N LYS A 40 1.19 5.40 -12.93
CA LYS A 40 0.52 4.14 -12.67
C LYS A 40 0.26 3.94 -11.18
N SER A 41 -0.79 3.20 -10.87
CA SER A 41 -1.09 2.82 -9.50
C SER A 41 -0.99 1.31 -9.34
N PHE A 42 -0.62 0.89 -8.14
CA PHE A 42 -0.42 -0.52 -7.81
C PHE A 42 -1.09 -0.83 -6.48
N MET A 43 -1.72 -1.99 -6.40
CA MET A 43 -2.27 -2.48 -5.13
C MET A 43 -1.17 -3.24 -4.39
N LEU A 44 -0.96 -2.92 -3.12
CA LEU A 44 0.06 -3.59 -2.31
C LEU A 44 -0.39 -5.01 -2.01
N ALA A 45 0.51 -5.98 -2.15
CA ALA A 45 0.24 -7.39 -1.99
C ALA A 45 1.31 -8.08 -1.16
N TYR A 46 0.95 -9.23 -0.58
CA TYR A 46 1.92 -10.13 0.05
C TYR A 46 2.80 -10.78 -1.01
N GLU A 47 3.85 -11.47 -0.58
CA GLU A 47 4.80 -12.11 -1.49
C GLU A 47 4.16 -13.23 -2.34
N ASN A 48 3.06 -13.80 -1.89
CA ASN A 48 2.29 -14.79 -2.64
C ASN A 48 1.25 -14.17 -3.60
N ASP A 49 1.32 -12.86 -3.84
CA ASP A 49 0.42 -12.08 -4.69
C ASP A 49 -1.00 -11.88 -4.15
N SER A 50 -1.30 -12.34 -2.94
CA SER A 50 -2.60 -12.02 -2.36
C SER A 50 -2.62 -10.57 -1.90
N VAL A 51 -3.74 -9.88 -2.14
CA VAL A 51 -3.90 -8.47 -1.79
C VAL A 51 -3.78 -8.27 -0.29
N LEU A 52 -2.98 -7.28 0.11
CA LEU A 52 -2.88 -6.88 1.51
C LEU A 52 -4.15 -6.12 1.87
N SER A 53 -5.03 -6.77 2.62
CA SER A 53 -6.31 -6.22 3.04
C SER A 53 -6.51 -6.51 4.52
N SER A 54 -7.00 -5.54 5.28
CA SER A 54 -7.17 -5.71 6.72
C SER A 54 -8.30 -4.82 7.22
N PRO A 55 -9.09 -5.31 8.20
CA PRO A 55 -10.07 -4.47 8.88
C PRO A 55 -9.40 -3.49 9.85
N GLU A 56 -8.14 -3.72 10.20
CA GLU A 56 -7.40 -2.88 11.13
C GLU A 56 -6.51 -1.90 10.38
N LEU A 57 -6.88 -0.63 10.44
CA LEU A 57 -6.12 0.43 9.79
C LEU A 57 -4.68 0.49 10.29
N GLU A 58 -4.48 0.30 11.60
CA GLU A 58 -3.15 0.33 12.20
C GLU A 58 -2.23 -0.73 11.64
N HIS A 59 -2.75 -1.91 11.31
CA HIS A 59 -1.97 -2.98 10.70
C HIS A 59 -1.33 -2.49 9.39
N LEU A 60 -2.12 -1.83 8.54
CA LEU A 60 -1.64 -1.30 7.28
C LEU A 60 -0.63 -0.18 7.47
N ILE A 61 -0.86 0.68 8.45
CA ILE A 61 0.06 1.77 8.78
C ILE A 61 1.41 1.21 9.21
N LEU A 62 1.41 0.17 10.06
CA LEU A 62 2.65 -0.47 10.50
C LEU A 62 3.40 -1.09 9.33
N MET A 63 2.69 -1.75 8.42
CA MET A 63 3.29 -2.34 7.23
C MET A 63 3.95 -1.27 6.37
N LEU A 64 3.29 -0.13 6.19
CA LEU A 64 3.86 0.98 5.41
C LEU A 64 5.11 1.55 6.07
N LYS A 65 5.11 1.67 7.40
CA LYS A 65 6.28 2.11 8.14
C LYS A 65 7.46 1.15 7.98
N GLU A 66 7.21 -0.15 8.02
CA GLU A 66 8.24 -1.17 7.83
C GLU A 66 8.85 -1.10 6.43
N ILE A 67 8.04 -0.82 5.42
CA ILE A 67 8.53 -0.62 4.05
C ILE A 67 9.42 0.62 3.99
N GLY A 68 9.09 1.66 4.75
CA GLY A 68 9.86 2.89 4.82
C GLY A 68 9.08 4.13 4.44
N PHE A 69 7.76 4.03 4.23
CA PHE A 69 6.92 5.19 3.95
C PHE A 69 6.76 6.05 5.20
N LYS A 70 6.74 7.36 5.00
CA LYS A 70 6.61 8.34 6.10
C LYS A 70 5.26 9.04 6.12
N LYS A 71 4.50 8.93 5.05
CA LYS A 71 3.19 9.55 4.90
C LYS A 71 2.27 8.65 4.12
N ALA A 72 0.98 8.74 4.40
CA ALA A 72 -0.06 8.10 3.60
C ALA A 72 -1.33 8.94 3.70
N ARG A 73 -2.11 8.95 2.64
CA ARG A 73 -3.47 9.51 2.65
C ARG A 73 -4.42 8.39 3.04
N ILE A 74 -5.38 8.71 3.90
CA ILE A 74 -6.34 7.71 4.37
C ILE A 74 -7.74 8.18 4.00
N TYR A 75 -8.47 7.31 3.31
CA TYR A 75 -9.86 7.55 2.90
C TYR A 75 -10.77 6.52 3.57
N PHE A 76 -11.77 7.01 4.24
CA PHE A 76 -12.73 6.14 4.95
C PHE A 76 -13.96 5.82 4.10
#